data_69631008b1acdebad718cb8e8d94b2a3
#
_entry.id   69631008b1acdebad718cb8e8d94b2a3
#
_cell.length_a   1.000
_cell.length_b   1.000
_cell.length_c   1.000
_cell.angle_alpha   90.00
_cell.angle_beta   90.00
_cell.angle_gamma   90.00
#
_symmetry.space_group_name_H-M   'P 1'
#
loop_
_entity.id
_entity.type
_entity.pdbx_description
1 polymer ?
#
loop_
_entity_poly.entity_id
_entity_poly.type
_entity_poly.pdbx_seq_one_letter_code
_entity_poly.pdbx_strand_id
1 'polypeptide(L)'
;MLYTFGDSLSFGWNFYKQVPEDTRKEMAWPTMLSHKLDMELIDHSFPGTSNWRIARILQNIDLKPEDLVVVQLTGFDRTEIGVNENYDYQSTLLPENKFSLLDKPINENGVLVKPMCRTLIPHTTDKSMKKFTYHVYNTFWNKAWHLEMSKIMISSILYNLQKSGCKFIIFDGWIDHCKNEEFSYIPQYILRGTTLNNIVKGIPGVSQESLNYLTLGEQQRAAEVIYEGYVSLYGS
;
A
#
# COMPACT_ATOMS: atom_id res chain seq x y z
N MET A 1 -0.78 -15.81 -10.53
CA MET A 1 0.12 -14.87 -9.85
C MET A 1 -0.60 -14.23 -8.67
N LEU A 2 0.12 -13.88 -7.60
CA LEU A 2 -0.36 -13.02 -6.51
C LEU A 2 0.26 -11.64 -6.66
N TYR A 3 -0.56 -10.62 -6.85
CA TYR A 3 -0.14 -9.23 -6.83
C TYR A 3 -0.53 -8.59 -5.50
N THR A 4 0.40 -7.91 -4.83
CA THR A 4 0.10 -7.22 -3.58
C THR A 4 0.42 -5.74 -3.68
N PHE A 5 -0.44 -4.91 -3.10
CA PHE A 5 -0.31 -3.46 -3.06
C PHE A 5 -0.53 -2.98 -1.64
N GLY A 6 0.29 -2.05 -1.21
CA GLY A 6 0.16 -1.48 0.12
C GLY A 6 1.27 -0.51 0.45
N ASP A 7 1.30 -0.13 1.71
CA ASP A 7 2.32 0.80 2.23
C ASP A 7 3.34 0.11 3.15
N SER A 8 3.79 0.82 4.15
CA SER A 8 4.77 0.34 5.12
C SER A 8 4.33 -0.90 5.91
N LEU A 9 3.01 -1.15 6.07
CA LEU A 9 2.50 -2.36 6.71
C LEU A 9 2.79 -3.60 5.85
N SER A 10 2.45 -3.53 4.57
CA SER A 10 2.70 -4.61 3.61
C SER A 10 4.18 -4.79 3.31
N PHE A 11 4.93 -3.71 3.27
CA PHE A 11 6.37 -3.71 2.99
C PHE A 11 7.22 -4.36 4.09
N GLY A 12 6.70 -4.56 5.30
CA GLY A 12 7.49 -5.04 6.44
C GLY A 12 8.49 -3.99 6.94
N TRP A 13 8.08 -2.71 7.01
CA TRP A 13 8.95 -1.58 7.35
C TRP A 13 9.64 -1.71 8.70
N ASN A 14 9.02 -2.39 9.68
CA ASN A 14 9.61 -2.60 11.01
C ASN A 14 10.95 -3.35 10.95
N PHE A 15 11.12 -4.21 9.95
CA PHE A 15 12.34 -5.00 9.74
C PHE A 15 13.37 -4.28 8.86
N TYR A 16 12.97 -3.14 8.27
CA TYR A 16 13.86 -2.36 7.43
C TYR A 16 15.07 -1.88 8.24
N LYS A 17 16.26 -2.03 7.70
CA LYS A 17 17.56 -1.79 8.35
C LYS A 17 17.94 -2.75 9.51
N GLN A 18 17.06 -3.62 9.95
CA GLN A 18 17.37 -4.60 10.99
C GLN A 18 17.87 -5.92 10.43
N VAL A 19 17.39 -6.27 9.24
CA VAL A 19 17.73 -7.51 8.55
C VAL A 19 18.00 -7.25 7.07
N PRO A 20 18.69 -8.17 6.33
CA PRO A 20 18.83 -8.11 4.89
C PRO A 20 17.48 -8.02 4.18
N GLU A 21 17.46 -7.45 2.96
CA GLU A 21 16.22 -7.22 2.20
C GLU A 21 15.41 -8.51 1.95
N ASP A 22 16.09 -9.59 1.59
CA ASP A 22 15.41 -10.86 1.33
C ASP A 22 14.76 -11.41 2.60
N THR A 23 15.47 -11.34 3.75
CA THR A 23 14.89 -11.73 5.04
C THR A 23 13.70 -10.85 5.41
N ARG A 24 13.76 -9.54 5.15
CA ARG A 24 12.64 -8.61 5.37
C ARG A 24 11.42 -9.01 4.55
N LYS A 25 11.61 -9.35 3.27
CA LYS A 25 10.53 -9.79 2.40
C LYS A 25 9.87 -11.05 2.94
N GLU A 26 10.67 -12.03 3.38
CA GLU A 26 10.15 -13.27 3.99
C GLU A 26 9.36 -13.03 5.28
N MET A 27 9.68 -11.96 6.00
CA MET A 27 8.98 -11.57 7.25
C MET A 27 7.74 -10.71 7.00
N ALA A 28 7.42 -10.34 5.77
CA ALA A 28 6.26 -9.53 5.42
C ALA A 28 5.05 -10.41 5.03
N TRP A 29 3.83 -9.97 5.40
CA TRP A 29 2.62 -10.74 5.13
C TRP A 29 2.39 -11.11 3.65
N PRO A 30 2.80 -10.29 2.64
CA PRO A 30 2.63 -10.68 1.25
C PRO A 30 3.32 -12.01 0.90
N THR A 31 4.57 -12.19 1.34
CA THR A 31 5.32 -13.43 1.11
C THR A 31 4.72 -14.59 1.90
N MET A 32 4.32 -14.38 3.15
CA MET A 32 3.66 -15.42 3.93
C MET A 32 2.33 -15.86 3.30
N LEU A 33 1.56 -14.93 2.74
CA LEU A 33 0.33 -15.22 2.01
C LEU A 33 0.61 -16.00 0.72
N SER A 34 1.64 -15.60 -0.02
CA SER A 34 2.07 -16.28 -1.26
C SER A 34 2.40 -17.73 -1.00
N HIS A 35 3.15 -18.04 0.07
CA HIS A 35 3.46 -19.41 0.48
C HIS A 35 2.20 -20.21 0.86
N LYS A 36 1.24 -19.59 1.57
CA LYS A 36 -0.02 -20.25 1.94
C LYS A 36 -0.90 -20.59 0.74
N LEU A 37 -0.87 -19.76 -0.28
CA LEU A 37 -1.66 -19.92 -1.50
C LEU A 37 -0.94 -20.73 -2.59
N ASP A 38 0.34 -21.06 -2.40
CA ASP A 38 1.21 -21.64 -3.42
C ASP A 38 1.19 -20.84 -4.73
N MET A 39 1.31 -19.50 -4.61
CA MET A 39 1.27 -18.58 -5.74
C MET A 39 2.58 -17.78 -5.82
N GLU A 40 3.08 -17.55 -7.03
CA GLU A 40 4.19 -16.64 -7.26
C GLU A 40 3.79 -15.21 -6.96
N LEU A 41 4.63 -14.47 -6.21
CA LEU A 41 4.35 -13.12 -5.70
C LEU A 41 5.00 -12.03 -6.56
N ILE A 42 4.19 -11.03 -6.91
CA ILE A 42 4.65 -9.71 -7.38
C ILE A 42 4.20 -8.66 -6.36
N ASP A 43 5.14 -8.16 -5.54
CA ASP A 43 4.83 -7.19 -4.50
C ASP A 43 5.14 -5.77 -4.96
N HIS A 44 4.09 -4.96 -5.07
CA HIS A 44 4.14 -3.53 -5.37
C HIS A 44 4.02 -2.64 -4.13
N SER A 45 4.10 -3.23 -2.94
CA SER A 45 4.03 -2.49 -1.68
C SER A 45 5.26 -1.61 -1.51
N PHE A 46 5.02 -0.37 -1.07
CA PHE A 46 6.10 0.59 -0.87
C PHE A 46 5.79 1.55 0.29
N PRO A 47 6.76 1.84 1.18
CA PRO A 47 6.53 2.77 2.28
C PRO A 47 6.08 4.14 1.78
N GLY A 48 5.04 4.69 2.38
CA GLY A 48 4.49 5.98 1.97
C GLY A 48 3.60 5.95 0.72
N THR A 49 3.31 4.77 0.17
CA THR A 49 2.37 4.62 -0.96
C THR A 49 1.04 5.30 -0.68
N SER A 50 0.48 5.93 -1.71
CA SER A 50 -0.86 6.50 -1.76
C SER A 50 -1.82 5.61 -2.57
N ASN A 51 -3.13 5.79 -2.38
CA ASN A 51 -4.13 5.15 -3.22
C ASN A 51 -4.03 5.61 -4.70
N TRP A 52 -3.49 6.80 -4.95
CA TRP A 52 -3.17 7.30 -6.29
C TRP A 52 -2.12 6.41 -6.99
N ARG A 53 -1.03 6.10 -6.29
CA ARG A 53 0.00 5.22 -6.82
C ARG A 53 -0.54 3.84 -7.13
N ILE A 54 -1.35 3.28 -6.23
CA ILE A 54 -1.97 1.96 -6.43
C ILE A 54 -2.85 1.99 -7.69
N ALA A 55 -3.76 2.97 -7.81
CA ALA A 55 -4.62 3.12 -8.98
C ALA A 55 -3.83 3.22 -10.29
N ARG A 56 -2.76 4.03 -10.30
CA ARG A 56 -1.91 4.24 -11.47
C ARG A 56 -1.14 2.99 -11.89
N ILE A 57 -0.60 2.24 -10.93
CA ILE A 57 0.10 0.98 -11.24
C ILE A 57 -0.88 -0.04 -11.80
N LEU A 58 -2.06 -0.21 -11.17
CA LEU A 58 -3.08 -1.14 -11.65
C LEU A 58 -3.58 -0.84 -13.06
N GLN A 59 -3.56 0.42 -13.49
CA GLN A 59 -3.91 0.79 -14.88
C GLN A 59 -2.89 0.29 -15.92
N ASN A 60 -1.67 -0.03 -15.49
CA ASN A 60 -0.57 -0.41 -16.37
C ASN A 60 -0.16 -1.88 -16.23
N ILE A 61 -0.88 -2.67 -15.44
CA ILE A 61 -0.64 -4.11 -15.29
C ILE A 61 -1.69 -4.87 -16.13
N ASP A 62 -1.23 -5.82 -16.91
CA ASP A 62 -2.08 -6.76 -17.65
C ASP A 62 -2.47 -7.92 -16.74
N LEU A 63 -3.51 -7.70 -15.91
CA LEU A 63 -4.04 -8.69 -14.98
C LEU A 63 -4.89 -9.71 -15.72
N LYS A 64 -4.79 -10.99 -15.33
CA LYS A 64 -5.51 -12.11 -15.90
C LYS A 64 -6.59 -12.64 -14.94
N PRO A 65 -7.62 -13.33 -15.43
CA PRO A 65 -8.68 -13.89 -14.58
C PRO A 65 -8.18 -14.86 -13.50
N GLU A 66 -7.08 -15.58 -13.75
CA GLU A 66 -6.45 -16.49 -12.79
C GLU A 66 -5.62 -15.79 -11.71
N ASP A 67 -5.32 -14.51 -11.87
CA ASP A 67 -4.54 -13.74 -10.89
C ASP A 67 -5.38 -13.42 -9.64
N LEU A 68 -4.68 -13.31 -8.52
CA LEU A 68 -5.21 -12.77 -7.28
C LEU A 68 -4.52 -11.43 -6.98
N VAL A 69 -5.31 -10.40 -6.77
CA VAL A 69 -4.83 -9.06 -6.40
C VAL A 69 -5.26 -8.74 -4.98
N VAL A 70 -4.32 -8.41 -4.11
CA VAL A 70 -4.58 -8.00 -2.73
C VAL A 70 -4.17 -6.55 -2.54
N VAL A 71 -5.13 -5.69 -2.22
CA VAL A 71 -4.93 -4.25 -2.06
C VAL A 71 -5.15 -3.83 -0.62
N GLN A 72 -4.09 -3.42 0.04
CA GLN A 72 -4.17 -2.66 1.27
C GLN A 72 -4.33 -1.18 0.93
N LEU A 73 -5.47 -0.61 1.23
CA LEU A 73 -5.71 0.83 1.08
C LEU A 73 -4.91 1.64 2.09
N THR A 74 -4.46 2.80 1.66
CA THR A 74 -3.59 3.68 2.44
C THR A 74 -4.35 4.92 2.91
N GLY A 75 -3.71 5.77 3.73
CA GLY A 75 -4.34 6.98 4.24
C GLY A 75 -4.77 7.95 3.13
N PHE A 76 -5.94 8.58 3.30
CA PHE A 76 -6.44 9.61 2.37
C PHE A 76 -5.63 10.91 2.42
N ASP A 77 -4.79 11.05 3.42
CA ASP A 77 -3.87 12.17 3.61
C ASP A 77 -2.62 12.09 2.73
N ARG A 78 -2.47 11.03 1.94
CA ARG A 78 -1.36 10.85 1.03
C ARG A 78 -1.78 11.22 -0.39
N THR A 79 -1.08 12.17 -0.99
CA THR A 79 -1.32 12.63 -2.35
C THR A 79 -0.06 12.54 -3.19
N GLU A 80 -0.21 12.47 -4.49
CA GLU A 80 0.91 12.54 -5.43
C GLU A 80 0.98 13.92 -6.07
N ILE A 81 2.20 14.39 -6.28
CA ILE A 81 2.48 15.59 -7.08
C ILE A 81 3.36 15.21 -8.25
N GLY A 82 3.09 15.82 -9.40
CA GLY A 82 3.97 15.72 -10.55
C GLY A 82 5.35 16.29 -10.23
N VAL A 83 6.40 15.66 -10.74
CA VAL A 83 7.75 16.18 -10.67
C VAL A 83 8.22 16.62 -12.05
N ASN A 84 9.02 17.69 -12.09
CA ASN A 84 9.59 18.20 -13.33
C ASN A 84 10.50 17.12 -13.96
N GLU A 85 10.53 17.03 -15.29
CA GLU A 85 11.39 16.10 -16.03
C GLU A 85 12.89 16.28 -15.74
N ASN A 86 13.28 17.49 -15.32
CA ASN A 86 14.65 17.82 -14.90
C ASN A 86 14.91 17.60 -13.40
N TYR A 87 13.92 17.03 -12.67
CA TYR A 87 14.09 16.77 -11.26
C TYR A 87 15.23 15.78 -11.03
N ASP A 88 16.28 16.23 -10.35
CA ASP A 88 17.42 15.38 -10.04
C ASP A 88 17.08 14.43 -8.92
N TYR A 89 16.70 13.26 -9.33
CA TYR A 89 16.34 12.14 -8.48
C TYR A 89 17.50 11.67 -7.59
N GLN A 90 18.72 11.74 -8.09
CA GLN A 90 19.90 11.19 -7.37
C GLN A 90 20.38 12.12 -6.26
N SER A 91 20.29 13.43 -6.47
CA SER A 91 20.74 14.41 -5.47
C SER A 91 19.82 14.49 -4.25
N THR A 92 18.58 14.01 -4.36
CA THR A 92 17.61 14.00 -3.26
C THR A 92 17.58 12.69 -2.48
N LEU A 93 18.29 11.68 -2.92
CA LEU A 93 18.53 10.44 -2.20
C LEU A 93 19.58 10.69 -1.12
N LEU A 94 19.18 10.93 0.10
CA LEU A 94 20.09 10.76 1.22
C LEU A 94 20.60 9.30 1.19
N PRO A 95 21.90 9.06 1.41
CA PRO A 95 22.47 7.70 1.42
C PRO A 95 21.74 6.74 2.35
N GLU A 96 21.08 7.29 3.36
CA GLU A 96 20.30 6.57 4.37
C GLU A 96 18.85 6.28 3.92
N ASN A 97 18.34 6.96 2.89
CA ASN A 97 16.99 6.82 2.37
C ASN A 97 17.02 6.31 0.94
N LYS A 98 17.49 5.07 0.75
CA LYS A 98 17.38 4.36 -0.53
C LYS A 98 15.92 4.16 -1.00
N PHE A 99 14.97 4.49 -0.13
CA PHE A 99 13.55 4.55 -0.44
C PHE A 99 13.17 6.02 -0.62
N SER A 100 13.45 6.52 -1.80
CA SER A 100 12.80 7.76 -2.20
C SER A 100 11.30 7.43 -2.33
N LEU A 101 10.47 8.32 -1.80
CA LEU A 101 9.03 8.35 -2.06
C LEU A 101 8.74 8.64 -3.56
N LEU A 102 9.76 8.60 -4.37
CA LEU A 102 9.70 8.68 -5.82
C LEU A 102 9.38 7.29 -6.33
N ASP A 103 8.34 7.19 -7.10
CA ASP A 103 8.15 6.01 -7.93
C ASP A 103 9.42 5.79 -8.73
N LYS A 104 9.99 4.60 -8.58
CA LYS A 104 10.90 4.12 -9.61
C LYS A 104 9.98 3.60 -10.71
N PRO A 105 9.79 4.32 -11.79
CA PRO A 105 9.06 3.78 -12.92
C PRO A 105 9.93 2.65 -13.46
N ILE A 106 9.47 1.45 -13.27
CA ILE A 106 9.98 0.27 -13.94
C ILE A 106 9.06 0.12 -15.15
N ASN A 107 9.60 0.26 -16.35
CA ASN A 107 8.86 -0.18 -17.52
C ASN A 107 8.92 -1.72 -17.59
N GLU A 108 8.08 -2.29 -18.44
CA GLU A 108 7.98 -3.73 -18.68
C GLU A 108 9.32 -4.42 -19.01
N ASN A 109 10.33 -3.64 -19.37
CA ASN A 109 11.67 -4.10 -19.75
C ASN A 109 12.73 -3.90 -18.63
N GLY A 110 12.31 -3.54 -17.41
CA GLY A 110 13.25 -3.29 -16.32
C GLY A 110 14.06 -2.00 -16.46
N VAL A 111 13.73 -1.12 -17.42
CA VAL A 111 14.40 0.15 -17.63
C VAL A 111 13.84 1.18 -16.65
N LEU A 112 14.72 1.83 -15.90
CA LEU A 112 14.38 2.97 -15.05
C LEU A 112 13.87 4.13 -15.93
N VAL A 113 12.58 4.39 -15.89
CA VAL A 113 11.97 5.59 -16.43
C VAL A 113 12.03 6.68 -15.36
N LYS A 114 12.20 7.95 -15.73
CA LYS A 114 12.21 9.05 -14.75
C LYS A 114 10.89 9.08 -13.97
N PRO A 115 10.91 9.23 -12.64
CA PRO A 115 9.71 9.31 -11.85
C PRO A 115 8.86 10.51 -12.29
N MET A 116 7.59 10.27 -12.59
CA MET A 116 6.67 11.33 -12.99
C MET A 116 6.00 12.02 -11.81
N CYS A 117 5.99 11.38 -10.66
CA CYS A 117 5.31 11.91 -9.48
C CYS A 117 5.98 11.47 -8.17
N ARG A 118 5.69 12.20 -7.13
CA ARG A 118 6.13 11.94 -5.77
C ARG A 118 4.96 11.96 -4.80
N THR A 119 4.88 10.98 -3.92
CA THR A 119 3.89 11.00 -2.85
C THR A 119 4.30 11.98 -1.75
N LEU A 120 3.38 12.87 -1.39
CA LEU A 120 3.49 13.71 -0.21
C LEU A 120 2.80 13.01 0.96
N ILE A 121 3.48 12.99 2.09
CA ILE A 121 2.95 12.50 3.37
C ILE A 121 3.13 13.57 4.45
N PRO A 122 2.14 13.78 5.33
CA PRO A 122 2.18 14.87 6.33
C PRO A 122 3.40 14.82 7.24
N HIS A 123 3.89 13.64 7.56
CA HIS A 123 4.96 13.41 8.52
C HIS A 123 6.27 12.96 7.86
N THR A 124 6.58 13.53 6.69
CA THR A 124 7.84 13.19 6.01
C THR A 124 9.06 13.49 6.87
N THR A 125 9.98 12.53 6.94
CA THR A 125 11.31 12.70 7.56
C THR A 125 12.34 13.25 6.60
N ASP A 126 12.00 13.32 5.31
CA ASP A 126 12.87 13.89 4.27
C ASP A 126 13.04 15.38 4.47
N LYS A 127 14.24 15.78 4.88
CA LYS A 127 14.57 17.18 5.20
C LYS A 127 14.39 18.11 4.00
N SER A 128 14.67 17.65 2.78
CA SER A 128 14.55 18.43 1.56
C SER A 128 13.08 18.78 1.24
N MET A 129 12.18 17.88 1.57
CA MET A 129 10.74 18.01 1.31
C MET A 129 9.94 18.52 2.50
N LYS A 130 10.50 18.48 3.71
CA LYS A 130 9.77 18.81 4.94
C LYS A 130 9.11 20.19 4.89
N LYS A 131 9.86 21.20 4.47
CA LYS A 131 9.35 22.58 4.39
C LYS A 131 8.26 22.72 3.34
N PHE A 132 8.46 22.11 2.17
CA PHE A 132 7.48 22.11 1.09
C PHE A 132 6.21 21.34 1.50
N THR A 133 6.35 20.14 2.01
CA THR A 133 5.22 19.33 2.48
C THR A 133 4.44 20.06 3.56
N TYR A 134 5.12 20.63 4.55
CA TYR A 134 4.49 21.45 5.61
C TYR A 134 3.70 22.61 5.02
N HIS A 135 4.26 23.33 4.05
CA HIS A 135 3.56 24.43 3.39
C HIS A 135 2.31 23.93 2.64
N VAL A 136 2.42 22.85 1.86
CA VAL A 136 1.28 22.27 1.15
C VAL A 136 0.17 21.89 2.11
N TYR A 137 0.49 21.17 3.17
CA TYR A 137 -0.53 20.72 4.14
C TYR A 137 -1.15 21.87 4.94
N ASN A 138 -0.41 22.89 5.29
CA ASN A 138 -0.97 24.02 6.02
C ASN A 138 -1.76 24.99 5.15
N THR A 139 -1.43 25.08 3.85
CA THR A 139 -2.03 26.07 2.95
C THR A 139 -3.15 25.49 2.11
N PHE A 140 -2.97 24.26 1.63
CA PHE A 140 -3.85 23.64 0.64
C PHE A 140 -4.61 22.43 1.16
N TRP A 141 -4.30 21.97 2.38
CA TRP A 141 -4.96 20.81 2.94
C TRP A 141 -6.44 21.07 3.21
N ASN A 142 -7.29 20.27 2.59
CA ASN A 142 -8.72 20.24 2.87
C ASN A 142 -9.15 18.78 3.04
N LYS A 143 -9.54 18.41 4.26
CA LYS A 143 -9.91 17.04 4.60
C LYS A 143 -11.04 16.49 3.71
N ALA A 144 -12.08 17.28 3.46
CA ALA A 144 -13.21 16.86 2.64
C ALA A 144 -12.77 16.59 1.20
N TRP A 145 -11.95 17.48 0.62
CA TRP A 145 -11.38 17.29 -0.71
C TRP A 145 -10.55 16.01 -0.81
N HIS A 146 -9.64 15.77 0.15
CA HIS A 146 -8.79 14.57 0.13
C HIS A 146 -9.58 13.28 0.32
N LEU A 147 -10.66 13.30 1.11
CA LEU A 147 -11.58 12.18 1.22
C LEU A 147 -12.25 11.90 -0.13
N GLU A 148 -12.79 12.91 -0.81
CA GLU A 148 -13.42 12.75 -2.12
C GLU A 148 -12.42 12.24 -3.16
N MET A 149 -11.21 12.78 -3.19
CA MET A 149 -10.16 12.30 -4.08
C MET A 149 -9.77 10.85 -3.77
N SER A 150 -9.69 10.46 -2.50
CA SER A 150 -9.43 9.07 -2.12
C SER A 150 -10.55 8.13 -2.61
N LYS A 151 -11.81 8.53 -2.50
CA LYS A 151 -12.94 7.76 -3.03
C LYS A 151 -12.84 7.56 -4.54
N ILE A 152 -12.49 8.61 -5.29
CA ILE A 152 -12.27 8.53 -6.74
C ILE A 152 -11.16 7.52 -7.05
N MET A 153 -10.05 7.54 -6.30
CA MET A 153 -8.96 6.59 -6.51
C MET A 153 -9.36 5.17 -6.16
N ILE A 154 -10.08 4.94 -5.06
CA ILE A 154 -10.60 3.62 -4.69
C ILE A 154 -11.57 3.12 -5.77
N SER A 155 -12.44 3.97 -6.28
CA SER A 155 -13.33 3.63 -7.39
C SER A 155 -12.56 3.25 -8.67
N SER A 156 -11.47 3.95 -8.96
CA SER A 156 -10.57 3.60 -10.08
C SER A 156 -9.87 2.26 -9.87
N ILE A 157 -9.40 1.97 -8.65
CA ILE A 157 -8.83 0.67 -8.29
C ILE A 157 -9.86 -0.42 -8.53
N LEU A 158 -11.06 -0.27 -7.99
CA LEU A 158 -12.15 -1.23 -8.14
C LEU A 158 -12.54 -1.46 -9.61
N TYR A 159 -12.67 -0.39 -10.37
CA TYR A 159 -12.98 -0.48 -11.79
C TYR A 159 -11.95 -1.32 -12.56
N ASN A 160 -10.65 -1.07 -12.33
CA ASN A 160 -9.58 -1.82 -12.99
C ASN A 160 -9.59 -3.31 -12.59
N LEU A 161 -9.80 -3.62 -11.32
CA LEU A 161 -9.88 -5.00 -10.82
C LEU A 161 -11.09 -5.74 -11.40
N GLN A 162 -12.26 -5.11 -11.40
CA GLN A 162 -13.47 -5.69 -11.96
C GLN A 162 -13.38 -5.88 -13.48
N LYS A 163 -12.81 -4.91 -14.19
CA LYS A 163 -12.61 -4.97 -15.64
C LYS A 163 -11.66 -6.10 -16.05
N SER A 164 -10.63 -6.37 -15.29
CA SER A 164 -9.69 -7.47 -15.58
C SER A 164 -10.30 -8.85 -15.37
N GLY A 165 -11.36 -8.96 -14.57
CA GLY A 165 -11.98 -10.24 -14.20
C GLY A 165 -11.15 -11.07 -13.23
N CYS A 166 -10.04 -10.54 -12.70
CA CYS A 166 -9.20 -11.22 -11.73
C CYS A 166 -9.91 -11.40 -10.38
N LYS A 167 -9.42 -12.34 -9.56
CA LYS A 167 -9.79 -12.41 -8.15
C LYS A 167 -9.15 -11.25 -7.41
N PHE A 168 -9.86 -10.63 -6.47
CA PHE A 168 -9.26 -9.57 -5.68
C PHE A 168 -9.80 -9.47 -4.26
N ILE A 169 -8.99 -8.93 -3.37
CA ILE A 169 -9.32 -8.61 -1.98
C ILE A 169 -8.86 -7.18 -1.71
N ILE A 170 -9.71 -6.39 -1.06
CA ILE A 170 -9.39 -5.02 -0.63
C ILE A 170 -9.65 -4.90 0.86
N PHE A 171 -8.81 -4.17 1.55
CA PHE A 171 -8.99 -3.84 2.97
C PHE A 171 -8.26 -2.56 3.36
N ASP A 172 -8.70 -1.97 4.45
CA ASP A 172 -8.08 -0.79 5.04
C ASP A 172 -6.86 -1.16 5.89
N GLY A 173 -5.73 -0.49 5.64
CA GLY A 173 -4.52 -0.67 6.44
C GLY A 173 -4.58 0.10 7.77
N TRP A 174 -4.74 1.41 7.70
CA TRP A 174 -4.65 2.34 8.82
C TRP A 174 -5.94 3.10 9.12
N ILE A 175 -6.67 3.47 8.09
CA ILE A 175 -7.82 4.35 8.15
C ILE A 175 -9.01 3.59 7.57
N ASP A 176 -10.09 3.54 8.31
CA ASP A 176 -11.34 2.95 7.86
C ASP A 176 -12.02 3.90 6.85
N HIS A 177 -11.88 3.58 5.57
CA HIS A 177 -12.54 4.30 4.47
C HIS A 177 -14.02 3.91 4.36
N CYS A 178 -14.42 2.77 4.91
CA CYS A 178 -15.78 2.24 4.83
C CYS A 178 -16.78 2.85 5.81
N LYS A 179 -16.36 3.74 6.73
CA LYS A 179 -17.29 4.42 7.64
C LYS A 179 -18.43 5.13 6.94
N ASN A 180 -18.29 5.41 5.65
CA ASN A 180 -19.29 6.14 4.85
C ASN A 180 -20.16 5.24 3.96
N GLU A 181 -20.26 3.93 4.24
CA GLU A 181 -21.13 2.96 3.56
C GLU A 181 -20.90 2.78 2.03
N GLU A 182 -20.17 3.68 1.37
CA GLU A 182 -20.03 3.74 -0.10
C GLU A 182 -19.36 2.51 -0.72
N PHE A 183 -18.52 1.80 0.01
CA PHE A 183 -17.87 0.57 -0.46
C PHE A 183 -18.37 -0.70 0.26
N SER A 184 -19.33 -0.56 1.16
CA SER A 184 -19.83 -1.65 2.00
C SER A 184 -20.52 -2.76 1.21
N TYR A 185 -20.97 -2.48 -0.01
CA TYR A 185 -21.65 -3.42 -0.88
C TYR A 185 -20.71 -4.36 -1.66
N ILE A 186 -19.38 -4.11 -1.60
CA ILE A 186 -18.40 -4.88 -2.36
C ILE A 186 -18.01 -6.12 -1.56
N PRO A 187 -18.36 -7.37 -1.98
CA PRO A 187 -18.03 -8.58 -1.22
C PRO A 187 -16.53 -8.75 -0.96
N GLN A 188 -15.71 -8.35 -1.92
CA GLN A 188 -14.24 -8.45 -1.87
C GLN A 188 -13.59 -7.46 -0.91
N TYR A 189 -14.36 -6.52 -0.34
CA TYR A 189 -13.87 -5.62 0.70
C TYR A 189 -14.00 -6.32 2.05
N ILE A 190 -12.90 -6.88 2.53
CA ILE A 190 -12.82 -7.55 3.82
C ILE A 190 -12.50 -6.55 4.95
N LEU A 191 -12.72 -6.96 6.20
CA LEU A 191 -12.43 -6.17 7.41
C LEU A 191 -13.29 -4.88 7.51
N ARG A 192 -14.54 -4.93 7.05
CA ARG A 192 -15.46 -3.79 7.09
C ARG A 192 -15.62 -3.24 8.50
N GLY A 193 -15.55 -1.92 8.64
CA GLY A 193 -15.71 -1.23 9.92
C GLY A 193 -14.50 -1.33 10.85
N THR A 194 -13.38 -1.88 10.36
CA THR A 194 -12.11 -1.93 11.07
C THR A 194 -10.92 -1.86 10.10
N THR A 195 -9.73 -1.78 10.62
CA THR A 195 -8.49 -1.77 9.82
C THR A 195 -7.63 -2.97 10.15
N LEU A 196 -6.77 -3.39 9.21
CA LEU A 196 -5.80 -4.46 9.48
C LEU A 196 -4.99 -4.16 10.74
N ASN A 197 -4.53 -2.93 10.88
CA ASN A 197 -3.75 -2.48 12.04
C ASN A 197 -4.51 -2.69 13.36
N ASN A 198 -5.81 -2.42 13.41
CA ASN A 198 -6.61 -2.62 14.61
C ASN A 198 -6.80 -4.10 14.96
N ILE A 199 -7.01 -4.94 13.95
CA ILE A 199 -7.20 -6.39 14.13
C ILE A 199 -5.93 -7.04 14.68
N VAL A 200 -4.78 -6.75 14.08
CA VAL A 200 -3.52 -7.41 14.46
C VAL A 200 -3.01 -6.95 15.83
N LYS A 201 -3.29 -5.71 16.22
CA LYS A 201 -2.91 -5.16 17.54
C LYS A 201 -3.81 -5.65 18.69
N GLY A 202 -4.98 -6.16 18.40
CA GLY A 202 -5.88 -6.76 19.39
C GLY A 202 -5.43 -8.12 19.91
N ILE A 203 -4.33 -8.68 19.43
CA ILE A 203 -3.81 -9.98 19.88
C ILE A 203 -3.17 -9.84 21.27
N PRO A 204 -3.60 -10.63 22.28
CA PRO A 204 -2.96 -10.64 23.59
C PRO A 204 -1.48 -11.01 23.46
N GLY A 205 -0.60 -10.23 24.11
CA GLY A 205 0.84 -10.47 24.10
C GLY A 205 1.66 -9.64 23.11
N VAL A 206 1.01 -8.87 22.25
CA VAL A 206 1.71 -7.92 21.38
C VAL A 206 1.90 -6.60 22.12
N SER A 207 3.15 -6.15 22.30
CA SER A 207 3.42 -4.90 22.98
C SER A 207 2.85 -3.70 22.20
N GLN A 208 2.18 -2.79 22.91
CA GLN A 208 1.65 -1.55 22.34
C GLN A 208 2.74 -0.56 21.91
N GLU A 209 4.01 -0.88 22.09
CA GLU A 209 5.14 0.05 21.89
C GLU A 209 5.47 0.33 20.42
N SER A 210 5.07 -0.53 19.47
CA SER A 210 5.23 -0.23 18.04
C SER A 210 3.99 0.44 17.46
N LEU A 211 3.81 1.71 17.76
CA LEU A 211 2.62 2.47 17.31
C LEU A 211 2.44 2.56 15.79
N ASN A 212 3.44 2.18 14.99
CA ASN A 212 3.44 2.45 13.56
C ASN A 212 3.77 1.28 12.63
N TYR A 213 4.26 0.14 13.10
CA TYR A 213 4.70 -0.96 12.23
C TYR A 213 4.37 -2.32 12.82
N LEU A 214 4.09 -3.28 11.94
CA LEU A 214 3.74 -4.64 12.36
C LEU A 214 4.98 -5.43 12.79
N THR A 215 4.91 -6.06 13.95
CA THR A 215 5.87 -7.09 14.40
C THR A 215 5.73 -8.36 13.56
N LEU A 216 6.65 -9.32 13.70
CA LEU A 216 6.57 -10.60 12.99
C LEU A 216 5.25 -11.34 13.27
N GLY A 217 4.82 -11.40 14.53
CA GLY A 217 3.54 -12.02 14.89
C GLY A 217 2.33 -11.30 14.28
N GLU A 218 2.38 -9.98 14.18
CA GLU A 218 1.34 -9.18 13.52
C GLU A 218 1.35 -9.38 12.00
N GLN A 219 2.51 -9.55 11.37
CA GLN A 219 2.62 -9.90 9.95
C GLN A 219 2.03 -11.29 9.67
N GLN A 220 2.34 -12.27 10.53
CA GLN A 220 1.75 -13.61 10.45
C GLN A 220 0.23 -13.55 10.58
N ARG A 221 -0.28 -12.82 11.58
CA ARG A 221 -1.73 -12.64 11.76
C ARG A 221 -2.39 -11.92 10.58
N ALA A 222 -1.72 -10.93 9.98
CA ALA A 222 -2.19 -10.26 8.79
C ALA A 222 -2.35 -11.26 7.63
N ALA A 223 -1.36 -12.10 7.38
CA ALA A 223 -1.43 -13.15 6.37
C ALA A 223 -2.58 -14.12 6.62
N GLU A 224 -2.81 -14.53 7.89
CA GLU A 224 -3.94 -15.40 8.26
C GLU A 224 -5.29 -14.77 7.95
N VAL A 225 -5.51 -13.54 8.42
CA VAL A 225 -6.79 -12.83 8.22
C VAL A 225 -7.10 -12.64 6.74
N ILE A 226 -6.09 -12.32 5.93
CA ILE A 226 -6.28 -12.15 4.48
C ILE A 226 -6.55 -13.52 3.82
N TYR A 227 -5.87 -14.57 4.25
CA TYR A 227 -6.10 -15.94 3.77
C TYR A 227 -7.53 -16.42 4.13
N GLU A 228 -7.99 -16.20 5.37
CA GLU A 228 -9.37 -16.49 5.79
C GLU A 228 -10.39 -15.75 4.90
N GLY A 229 -10.12 -14.47 4.59
CA GLY A 229 -10.92 -13.69 3.64
C GLY A 229 -10.94 -14.29 2.24
N TYR A 230 -9.79 -14.74 1.73
CA TYR A 230 -9.68 -15.43 0.44
C TYR A 230 -10.50 -16.72 0.41
N VAL A 231 -10.35 -17.57 1.42
CA VAL A 231 -11.10 -18.84 1.53
C VAL A 231 -12.60 -18.59 1.60
N SER A 232 -13.02 -17.57 2.35
CA SER A 232 -14.44 -17.20 2.44
C SER A 232 -15.03 -16.75 1.10
N LEU A 233 -14.24 -16.09 0.25
CA LEU A 233 -14.72 -15.56 -1.03
C LEU A 233 -14.56 -16.54 -2.20
N TYR A 234 -13.54 -17.38 -2.19
CA TYR A 234 -13.12 -18.16 -3.35
C TYR A 234 -12.78 -19.64 -3.07
N GLY A 235 -12.86 -20.06 -1.81
CA GLY A 235 -12.46 -21.40 -1.34
C GLY A 235 -13.51 -22.50 -1.49
N SER A 236 -14.35 -22.40 -2.54
CA SER A 236 -15.35 -23.44 -2.86
C SER A 236 -14.78 -24.50 -3.76
#